data_fc092c4c4041bf539bb3ad4f25c6ab54
#
_entry.id   fc092c4c4041bf539bb3ad4f25c6ab54
#
_cell.length_a   1.000
_cell.length_b   1.000
_cell.length_c   1.000
_cell.angle_alpha   90.00
_cell.angle_beta   90.00
_cell.angle_gamma   90.00
#
_symmetry.space_group_name_H-M   'P 1'
#
loop_
_entity.id
_entity.type
_entity.pdbx_description
1 polymer ?
#
loop_
_entity_poly.entity_id
_entity_poly.type
_entity_poly.pdbx_seq_one_letter_code
_entity_poly.pdbx_strand_id
1 'polypeptide(L)'
;VTSMEARASPDRGPSYSQILKSTALIGGSAVVTVLFSIIRNKAMALLLGPAGVGLIGLYSSIADIAYALAGLGIQASGVRQIAEAAGSGDTDRIARTASVLKRTSLVLGLLGALLLAALAYPVADFTFGGPGYAGGVALLSAAILFRLLADGQTALIQGMRDIASLARINILAAFFSTAISIPLIYLFGTSGIVPSLVAAAAATLATCWWYRRQIPTGPRPVSTRKISEETAVLLKLGVVFMASGFLTLGAAYAIRLIVLRAEGIAAAGLYQAAWTLGGFYASFVLQAMGTDFYPRLTAVGDDDAECNRLVNEQAQISMLLAGPGLIATLTAAPLVIRLLYSPEFYAAVDLLRWICLGMMLRIVAWPMGFIVLAKGVKKAFFWTEVAATLVHVGLAWVLVGSFGSVGAGAAFFGLYVWHGLLIYAIVRHLSGFRWSAANRKLALIFLPASGLVFAAVFVLPPWPAAVLGLVTTMISGAYSLRILMELVPLASLPAAMRAWRSRSA
;
A
#
# COMPACT_ATOMS: atom_id res chain seq x y z
N VAL A 1 -36.68 40.11 36.43
CA VAL A 1 -35.59 40.33 35.49
C VAL A 1 -34.63 39.17 35.64
N THR A 2 -34.77 38.16 34.82
CA THR A 2 -34.01 36.91 34.83
C THR A 2 -33.08 36.96 33.63
N SER A 3 -31.77 37.04 33.87
CA SER A 3 -30.70 36.92 32.89
C SER A 3 -30.60 35.47 32.43
N MET A 4 -30.96 35.22 31.18
CA MET A 4 -30.68 33.97 30.49
C MET A 4 -29.19 33.91 30.14
N GLU A 5 -28.43 33.13 30.90
CA GLU A 5 -27.08 32.73 30.51
C GLU A 5 -27.12 31.89 29.24
N ALA A 6 -26.53 32.41 28.18
CA ALA A 6 -26.31 31.72 26.94
C ALA A 6 -25.35 30.53 27.18
N ARG A 7 -25.88 29.30 27.16
CA ARG A 7 -25.07 28.07 27.11
C ARG A 7 -24.23 28.09 25.85
N ALA A 8 -22.93 28.19 26.01
CA ALA A 8 -21.97 27.94 24.94
C ALA A 8 -22.20 26.55 24.34
N SER A 9 -22.43 26.49 23.04
CA SER A 9 -22.56 25.25 22.29
C SER A 9 -21.24 24.45 22.36
N PRO A 10 -21.29 23.12 22.55
CA PRO A 10 -20.09 22.30 22.57
C PRO A 10 -19.40 22.35 21.22
N ASP A 11 -18.10 22.51 21.30
CA ASP A 11 -17.10 22.61 20.24
C ASP A 11 -17.40 21.62 19.09
N ARG A 12 -17.77 22.13 17.95
CA ARG A 12 -17.98 21.36 16.74
C ARG A 12 -16.61 20.86 16.29
N GLY A 13 -16.47 19.57 16.10
CA GLY A 13 -15.26 18.84 15.67
C GLY A 13 -14.45 19.53 14.55
N PRO A 14 -13.28 19.03 14.20
CA PRO A 14 -12.27 19.74 13.44
C PRO A 14 -12.87 20.41 12.20
N SER A 15 -12.65 21.74 12.13
CA SER A 15 -13.15 22.59 11.05
C SER A 15 -12.78 21.98 9.68
N TYR A 16 -13.67 22.05 8.69
CA TYR A 16 -13.45 21.64 7.30
C TYR A 16 -12.09 22.10 6.77
N SER A 17 -11.60 23.27 7.20
CA SER A 17 -10.26 23.78 6.85
C SER A 17 -9.12 22.93 7.41
N GLN A 18 -9.26 22.36 8.61
CA GLN A 18 -8.27 21.46 9.19
C GLN A 18 -8.21 20.12 8.47
N ILE A 19 -9.39 19.55 8.11
CA ILE A 19 -9.47 18.32 7.34
C ILE A 19 -8.84 18.53 5.96
N LEU A 20 -9.17 19.62 5.28
CA LEU A 20 -8.61 19.97 3.97
C LEU A 20 -7.10 20.16 4.02
N LYS A 21 -6.60 20.86 5.05
CA LYS A 21 -5.16 21.07 5.28
C LYS A 21 -4.42 19.76 5.55
N SER A 22 -4.99 18.88 6.37
CA SER A 22 -4.43 17.56 6.66
C SER A 22 -4.37 16.68 5.43
N THR A 23 -5.46 16.65 4.64
CA THR A 23 -5.53 15.87 3.38
C THR A 23 -4.54 16.41 2.35
N ALA A 24 -4.42 17.73 2.22
CA ALA A 24 -3.44 18.35 1.31
C ALA A 24 -1.99 18.06 1.73
N LEU A 25 -1.69 18.06 3.03
CA LEU A 25 -0.37 17.70 3.54
C LEU A 25 -0.02 16.23 3.30
N ILE A 26 -0.95 15.32 3.58
CA ILE A 26 -0.74 13.87 3.33
C ILE A 26 -0.60 13.61 1.84
N GLY A 27 -1.53 14.13 1.01
CA GLY A 27 -1.49 13.97 -0.44
C GLY A 27 -0.23 14.58 -1.07
N GLY A 28 0.15 15.78 -0.65
CA GLY A 28 1.38 16.44 -1.09
C GLY A 28 2.64 15.66 -0.69
N SER A 29 2.70 15.15 0.53
CA SER A 29 3.82 14.31 0.98
C SER A 29 3.91 13.01 0.19
N ALA A 30 2.78 12.39 -0.14
CA ALA A 30 2.74 11.17 -0.95
C ALA A 30 3.30 11.41 -2.36
N VAL A 31 2.95 12.53 -3.00
CA VAL A 31 3.50 12.89 -4.33
C VAL A 31 5.01 13.05 -4.27
N VAL A 32 5.54 13.78 -3.26
CA VAL A 32 6.99 13.95 -3.10
C VAL A 32 7.69 12.62 -2.83
N THR A 33 7.11 11.76 -2.00
CA THR A 33 7.64 10.41 -1.71
C THR A 33 7.70 9.56 -2.98
N VAL A 34 6.66 9.62 -3.82
CA VAL A 34 6.63 8.91 -5.12
C VAL A 34 7.71 9.43 -6.05
N LEU A 35 7.94 10.74 -6.13
CA LEU A 35 9.01 11.33 -6.95
C LEU A 35 10.39 10.82 -6.52
N PHE A 36 10.72 10.82 -5.22
CA PHE A 36 11.95 10.23 -4.73
C PHE A 36 12.06 8.73 -5.03
N SER A 37 10.95 7.99 -4.91
CA SER A 37 10.91 6.57 -5.24
C SER A 37 11.18 6.31 -6.72
N ILE A 38 10.64 7.15 -7.62
CA ILE A 38 10.90 7.09 -9.07
C ILE A 38 12.38 7.33 -9.35
N ILE A 39 12.97 8.39 -8.79
CA ILE A 39 14.40 8.71 -8.96
C ILE A 39 15.26 7.54 -8.48
N ARG A 40 14.97 7.01 -7.29
CA ARG A 40 15.70 5.87 -6.73
C ARG A 40 15.56 4.64 -7.61
N ASN A 41 14.34 4.26 -8.01
CA ASN A 41 14.11 3.06 -8.83
C ASN A 41 14.79 3.18 -10.19
N LYS A 42 14.78 4.37 -10.82
CA LYS A 42 15.52 4.63 -12.06
C LYS A 42 17.02 4.46 -11.88
N ALA A 43 17.58 5.03 -10.80
CA ALA A 43 18.98 4.89 -10.49
C ALA A 43 19.38 3.43 -10.23
N MET A 44 18.56 2.69 -9.45
CA MET A 44 18.78 1.26 -9.21
C MET A 44 18.76 0.44 -10.50
N ALA A 45 17.80 0.74 -11.38
CA ALA A 45 17.69 0.05 -12.67
C ALA A 45 18.90 0.31 -13.60
N LEU A 46 19.41 1.54 -13.61
CA LEU A 46 20.57 1.91 -14.41
C LEU A 46 21.90 1.35 -13.85
N LEU A 47 22.05 1.30 -12.53
CA LEU A 47 23.27 0.88 -11.86
C LEU A 47 23.39 -0.64 -11.72
N LEU A 48 22.27 -1.34 -11.54
CA LEU A 48 22.27 -2.75 -11.19
C LEU A 48 21.59 -3.66 -12.22
N GLY A 49 20.84 -3.10 -13.15
CA GLY A 49 20.03 -3.85 -14.11
C GLY A 49 18.92 -4.69 -13.47
N PRO A 50 18.27 -5.57 -14.25
CA PRO A 50 17.17 -6.41 -13.75
C PRO A 50 17.58 -7.33 -12.60
N ALA A 51 18.75 -7.95 -12.67
CA ALA A 51 19.22 -8.86 -11.62
C ALA A 51 19.39 -8.15 -10.26
N GLY A 52 19.95 -6.94 -10.25
CA GLY A 52 20.09 -6.18 -9.01
C GLY A 52 18.76 -5.70 -8.44
N VAL A 53 17.82 -5.28 -9.30
CA VAL A 53 16.44 -4.93 -8.87
C VAL A 53 15.73 -6.17 -8.31
N GLY A 54 15.97 -7.34 -8.88
CA GLY A 54 15.50 -8.62 -8.34
C GLY A 54 16.03 -8.92 -6.95
N LEU A 55 17.34 -8.74 -6.75
CA LEU A 55 17.95 -8.87 -5.42
C LEU A 55 17.36 -7.91 -4.41
N ILE A 56 17.17 -6.63 -4.77
CA ILE A 56 16.50 -5.64 -3.91
C ILE A 56 15.09 -6.13 -3.52
N GLY A 57 14.31 -6.64 -4.48
CA GLY A 57 12.98 -7.15 -4.25
C GLY A 57 12.93 -8.35 -3.31
N LEU A 58 13.88 -9.29 -3.45
CA LEU A 58 13.98 -10.48 -2.59
C LEU A 58 14.44 -10.11 -1.17
N TYR A 59 15.48 -9.32 -1.01
CA TYR A 59 15.91 -8.83 0.30
C TYR A 59 14.81 -8.01 1.00
N SER A 60 14.10 -7.15 0.26
CA SER A 60 12.96 -6.42 0.81
C SER A 60 11.85 -7.35 1.26
N SER A 61 11.55 -8.43 0.51
CA SER A 61 10.54 -9.41 0.91
C SER A 61 10.93 -10.17 2.18
N ILE A 62 12.20 -10.58 2.30
CA ILE A 62 12.73 -11.20 3.53
C ILE A 62 12.58 -10.22 4.70
N ALA A 63 12.98 -8.96 4.51
CA ALA A 63 12.86 -7.93 5.54
C ALA A 63 11.41 -7.69 5.95
N ASP A 64 10.47 -7.62 4.99
CA ASP A 64 9.06 -7.35 5.25
C ASP A 64 8.38 -8.50 6.00
N ILE A 65 8.68 -9.75 5.65
CA ILE A 65 8.19 -10.93 6.37
C ILE A 65 8.76 -10.98 7.78
N ALA A 66 10.07 -10.84 7.93
CA ALA A 66 10.74 -10.87 9.23
C ALA A 66 10.23 -9.73 10.13
N TYR A 67 10.08 -8.52 9.57
CA TYR A 67 9.49 -7.37 10.25
C TYR A 67 8.03 -7.63 10.70
N ALA A 68 7.18 -8.18 9.82
CA ALA A 68 5.79 -8.48 10.16
C ALA A 68 5.69 -9.52 11.28
N LEU A 69 6.50 -10.58 11.22
CA LEU A 69 6.55 -11.61 12.25
C LEU A 69 7.08 -11.07 13.59
N ALA A 70 8.19 -10.33 13.56
CA ALA A 70 8.80 -9.79 14.76
C ALA A 70 7.94 -8.68 15.39
N GLY A 71 7.32 -7.82 14.56
CA GLY A 71 6.56 -6.66 15.03
C GLY A 71 5.21 -6.99 15.62
N LEU A 72 4.63 -8.16 15.32
CA LEU A 72 3.34 -8.61 15.86
C LEU A 72 2.23 -7.54 15.82
N GLY A 73 2.27 -6.63 14.83
CA GLY A 73 1.30 -5.53 14.66
C GLY A 73 1.31 -4.46 15.76
N ILE A 74 2.40 -4.34 16.51
CA ILE A 74 2.51 -3.40 17.65
C ILE A 74 2.31 -1.92 17.24
N GLN A 75 2.66 -1.55 16.02
CA GLN A 75 2.45 -0.19 15.53
C GLN A 75 0.96 0.16 15.51
N ALA A 76 0.13 -0.66 14.85
CA ALA A 76 -1.30 -0.41 14.72
C ALA A 76 -2.02 -0.39 16.07
N SER A 77 -1.69 -1.33 16.96
CA SER A 77 -2.25 -1.38 18.32
C SER A 77 -1.78 -0.19 19.18
N GLY A 78 -0.52 0.23 19.02
CA GLY A 78 0.04 1.40 19.68
C GLY A 78 -0.64 2.71 19.27
N VAL A 79 -0.81 2.92 17.98
CA VAL A 79 -1.56 4.07 17.44
C VAL A 79 -2.95 4.17 18.08
N ARG A 80 -3.67 3.04 18.13
CA ARG A 80 -5.01 2.98 18.71
C ARG A 80 -5.00 3.37 20.20
N GLN A 81 -4.11 2.78 20.99
CA GLN A 81 -4.07 3.06 22.44
C GLN A 81 -3.65 4.49 22.76
N ILE A 82 -2.69 5.05 22.00
CA ILE A 82 -2.30 6.47 22.13
C ILE A 82 -3.47 7.38 21.74
N ALA A 83 -4.18 7.08 20.65
CA ALA A 83 -5.32 7.86 20.21
C ALA A 83 -6.47 7.86 21.23
N GLU A 84 -6.75 6.71 21.85
CA GLU A 84 -7.74 6.57 22.94
C GLU A 84 -7.32 7.43 24.16
N ALA A 85 -6.05 7.37 24.57
CA ALA A 85 -5.53 8.16 25.68
C ALA A 85 -5.53 9.67 25.38
N ALA A 86 -5.19 10.07 24.15
CA ALA A 86 -5.23 11.45 23.72
C ALA A 86 -6.67 12.00 23.68
N GLY A 87 -7.64 11.17 23.27
CA GLY A 87 -9.06 11.54 23.25
C GLY A 87 -9.66 11.76 24.64
N SER A 88 -9.14 11.09 25.68
CA SER A 88 -9.53 11.30 27.07
C SER A 88 -8.75 12.40 27.80
N GLY A 89 -7.73 12.99 27.17
CA GLY A 89 -6.85 14.00 27.79
C GLY A 89 -5.90 13.44 28.86
N ASP A 90 -5.79 12.10 28.98
CA ASP A 90 -4.92 11.43 29.97
C ASP A 90 -3.46 11.43 29.51
N THR A 91 -2.75 12.51 29.82
CA THR A 91 -1.31 12.68 29.52
C THR A 91 -0.44 11.62 30.18
N ASP A 92 -0.84 11.13 31.36
CA ASP A 92 -0.12 10.08 32.07
C ASP A 92 -0.23 8.72 31.38
N ARG A 93 -1.40 8.43 30.84
CA ARG A 93 -1.63 7.24 30.03
C ARG A 93 -0.83 7.31 28.72
N ILE A 94 -0.82 8.48 28.06
CA ILE A 94 0.01 8.69 26.85
C ILE A 94 1.48 8.41 27.15
N ALA A 95 2.04 9.02 28.20
CA ALA A 95 3.45 8.85 28.57
C ALA A 95 3.80 7.41 28.94
N ARG A 96 2.90 6.70 29.66
CA ARG A 96 3.06 5.28 29.95
C ARG A 96 3.04 4.43 28.69
N THR A 97 2.01 4.55 27.87
CA THR A 97 1.87 3.78 26.63
C THR A 97 3.06 4.01 25.69
N ALA A 98 3.53 5.26 25.56
CA ALA A 98 4.73 5.58 24.78
C ALA A 98 6.00 4.88 25.35
N SER A 99 6.14 4.80 26.67
CA SER A 99 7.26 4.11 27.32
C SER A 99 7.20 2.60 27.13
N VAL A 100 6.00 2.01 27.23
CA VAL A 100 5.76 0.59 26.96
C VAL A 100 6.05 0.29 25.49
N LEU A 101 5.53 1.07 24.55
CA LEU A 101 5.79 0.91 23.12
C LEU A 101 7.28 0.94 22.80
N LYS A 102 8.02 1.90 23.34
CA LYS A 102 9.48 2.00 23.15
C LYS A 102 10.20 0.74 23.60
N ARG A 103 9.88 0.23 24.81
CA ARG A 103 10.53 -0.97 25.36
C ARG A 103 10.13 -2.24 24.60
N THR A 104 8.85 -2.40 24.29
CA THR A 104 8.34 -3.55 23.55
C THR A 104 8.92 -3.57 22.12
N SER A 105 8.96 -2.41 21.42
CA SER A 105 9.59 -2.32 20.10
C SER A 105 11.08 -2.66 20.14
N LEU A 106 11.80 -2.28 21.20
CA LEU A 106 13.21 -2.66 21.37
C LEU A 106 13.36 -4.16 21.57
N VAL A 107 12.58 -4.76 22.47
CA VAL A 107 12.65 -6.20 22.74
C VAL A 107 12.28 -7.02 21.51
N LEU A 108 11.16 -6.70 20.87
CA LEU A 108 10.72 -7.36 19.64
C LEU A 108 11.72 -7.15 18.51
N GLY A 109 12.28 -5.95 18.39
CA GLY A 109 13.31 -5.63 17.41
C GLY A 109 14.57 -6.42 17.59
N LEU A 110 15.05 -6.55 18.82
CA LEU A 110 16.23 -7.37 19.15
C LEU A 110 15.95 -8.85 18.90
N LEU A 111 14.82 -9.37 19.38
CA LEU A 111 14.44 -10.76 19.15
C LEU A 111 14.29 -11.09 17.67
N GLY A 112 13.62 -10.23 16.91
CA GLY A 112 13.46 -10.40 15.46
C GLY A 112 14.79 -10.32 14.70
N ALA A 113 15.67 -9.38 15.09
CA ALA A 113 16.99 -9.27 14.52
C ALA A 113 17.85 -10.49 14.82
N LEU A 114 17.89 -10.93 16.06
CA LEU A 114 18.64 -12.13 16.47
C LEU A 114 18.11 -13.39 15.78
N LEU A 115 16.78 -13.53 15.67
CA LEU A 115 16.16 -14.66 14.98
C LEU A 115 16.51 -14.67 13.49
N LEU A 116 16.40 -13.52 12.80
CA LEU A 116 16.75 -13.43 11.38
C LEU A 116 18.25 -13.66 11.16
N ALA A 117 19.12 -13.14 12.05
CA ALA A 117 20.56 -13.39 11.98
C ALA A 117 20.89 -14.88 12.21
N ALA A 118 20.25 -15.53 13.18
CA ALA A 118 20.43 -16.97 13.43
C ALA A 118 19.92 -17.84 12.27
N LEU A 119 18.83 -17.41 11.61
CA LEU A 119 18.24 -18.08 10.45
C LEU A 119 18.82 -17.61 9.11
N ALA A 120 19.89 -16.79 9.12
CA ALA A 120 20.42 -16.19 7.89
C ALA A 120 20.84 -17.23 6.85
N TYR A 121 21.48 -18.32 7.28
CA TYR A 121 21.89 -19.41 6.40
C TYR A 121 20.67 -20.13 5.78
N PRO A 122 19.73 -20.71 6.55
CA PRO A 122 18.59 -21.40 5.94
C PRO A 122 17.69 -20.46 5.13
N VAL A 123 17.53 -19.20 5.51
CA VAL A 123 16.77 -18.22 4.72
C VAL A 123 17.46 -17.92 3.40
N ALA A 124 18.78 -17.75 3.40
CA ALA A 124 19.56 -17.52 2.17
C ALA A 124 19.52 -18.74 1.25
N ASP A 125 19.74 -19.94 1.79
CA ASP A 125 19.69 -21.19 1.03
C ASP A 125 18.30 -21.41 0.42
N PHE A 126 17.25 -21.26 1.23
CA PHE A 126 15.88 -21.40 0.76
C PHE A 126 15.52 -20.36 -0.32
N THR A 127 15.93 -19.10 -0.17
CA THR A 127 15.56 -18.01 -1.08
C THR A 127 16.39 -18.04 -2.36
N PHE A 128 17.71 -18.10 -2.23
CA PHE A 128 18.65 -17.89 -3.34
C PHE A 128 19.26 -19.20 -3.86
N GLY A 129 18.99 -20.34 -3.22
CA GLY A 129 19.55 -21.64 -3.60
C GLY A 129 21.03 -21.82 -3.23
N GLY A 130 21.53 -21.06 -2.24
CA GLY A 130 22.89 -21.20 -1.76
C GLY A 130 23.28 -20.23 -0.66
N PRO A 131 24.35 -20.53 0.09
CA PRO A 131 24.78 -19.79 1.28
C PRO A 131 25.43 -18.43 0.99
N GLY A 132 25.79 -18.14 -0.27
CA GLY A 132 26.52 -16.92 -0.65
C GLY A 132 25.85 -15.61 -0.23
N TYR A 133 24.55 -15.63 -0.01
CA TYR A 133 23.75 -14.47 0.40
C TYR A 133 23.51 -14.41 1.92
N ALA A 134 23.98 -15.39 2.71
CA ALA A 134 23.74 -15.48 4.15
C ALA A 134 24.27 -14.25 4.91
N GLY A 135 25.46 -13.75 4.56
CA GLY A 135 26.00 -12.52 5.15
C GLY A 135 25.11 -11.30 4.91
N GLY A 136 24.52 -11.19 3.71
CA GLY A 136 23.53 -10.14 3.40
C GLY A 136 22.27 -10.28 4.25
N VAL A 137 21.71 -11.49 4.39
CA VAL A 137 20.52 -11.74 5.24
C VAL A 137 20.83 -11.47 6.71
N ALA A 138 22.01 -11.84 7.20
CA ALA A 138 22.45 -11.53 8.56
C ALA A 138 22.54 -10.02 8.80
N LEU A 139 23.14 -9.27 7.87
CA LEU A 139 23.21 -7.80 7.97
C LEU A 139 21.83 -7.16 7.91
N LEU A 140 20.90 -7.70 7.10
CA LEU A 140 19.53 -7.22 6.96
C LEU A 140 18.76 -7.26 8.30
N SER A 141 19.17 -8.10 9.24
CA SER A 141 18.58 -8.18 10.59
C SER A 141 18.64 -6.85 11.33
N ALA A 142 19.68 -6.04 11.12
CA ALA A 142 19.77 -4.70 11.70
C ALA A 142 18.66 -3.76 11.20
N ALA A 143 18.23 -3.91 9.94
CA ALA A 143 17.11 -3.14 9.40
C ALA A 143 15.79 -3.46 10.13
N ILE A 144 15.58 -4.71 10.55
CA ILE A 144 14.39 -5.11 11.32
C ILE A 144 14.35 -4.36 12.66
N LEU A 145 15.48 -4.35 13.38
CA LEU A 145 15.60 -3.61 14.64
C LEU A 145 15.28 -2.12 14.45
N PHE A 146 15.90 -1.47 13.45
CA PHE A 146 15.71 -0.05 13.20
C PHE A 146 14.26 0.28 12.78
N ARG A 147 13.64 -0.55 11.95
CA ARG A 147 12.23 -0.39 11.54
C ARG A 147 11.29 -0.50 12.75
N LEU A 148 11.43 -1.52 13.59
CA LEU A 148 10.57 -1.70 14.77
C LEU A 148 10.74 -0.57 15.80
N LEU A 149 11.96 -0.07 15.97
CA LEU A 149 12.20 1.10 16.82
C LEU A 149 11.57 2.39 16.23
N ALA A 150 11.61 2.55 14.91
CA ALA A 150 10.96 3.67 14.23
C ALA A 150 9.44 3.62 14.40
N ASP A 151 8.85 2.43 14.30
CA ASP A 151 7.41 2.22 14.44
C ASP A 151 6.88 2.57 15.83
N GLY A 152 7.62 2.20 16.88
CA GLY A 152 7.25 2.59 18.25
C GLY A 152 7.21 4.11 18.43
N GLN A 153 8.03 4.85 17.69
CA GLN A 153 8.05 6.32 17.72
C GLN A 153 6.97 6.91 16.82
N THR A 154 6.79 6.35 15.63
CA THR A 154 5.77 6.78 14.68
C THR A 154 4.36 6.53 15.23
N ALA A 155 4.15 5.44 15.98
CA ALA A 155 2.87 5.15 16.62
C ALA A 155 2.43 6.26 17.60
N LEU A 156 3.39 6.85 18.35
CA LEU A 156 3.10 7.98 19.22
C LEU A 156 2.68 9.22 18.40
N ILE A 157 3.48 9.58 17.38
CA ILE A 157 3.22 10.74 16.52
C ILE A 157 1.86 10.61 15.82
N GLN A 158 1.55 9.42 15.30
CA GLN A 158 0.31 9.12 14.62
C GLN A 158 -0.89 9.11 15.57
N GLY A 159 -0.75 8.50 16.76
CA GLY A 159 -1.79 8.47 17.79
C GLY A 159 -2.12 9.87 18.33
N MET A 160 -1.14 10.76 18.41
CA MET A 160 -1.32 12.17 18.75
C MET A 160 -1.90 13.02 17.59
N ARG A 161 -2.13 12.41 16.41
CA ARG A 161 -2.63 13.08 15.20
C ARG A 161 -1.72 14.21 14.69
N ASP A 162 -0.41 14.15 14.95
CA ASP A 162 0.54 15.11 14.38
C ASP A 162 0.84 14.74 12.91
N ILE A 163 -0.11 15.07 12.05
CA ILE A 163 -0.06 14.77 10.62
C ILE A 163 1.07 15.49 9.92
N ALA A 164 1.41 16.69 10.39
CA ALA A 164 2.50 17.48 9.80
C ALA A 164 3.86 16.81 10.01
N SER A 165 4.13 16.31 11.20
CA SER A 165 5.36 15.57 11.49
C SER A 165 5.40 14.24 10.74
N LEU A 166 4.30 13.52 10.61
CA LEU A 166 4.23 12.29 9.80
C LEU A 166 4.54 12.56 8.33
N ALA A 167 3.97 13.61 7.74
CA ALA A 167 4.25 13.99 6.35
C ALA A 167 5.74 14.32 6.15
N ARG A 168 6.35 15.07 7.06
CA ARG A 168 7.79 15.40 7.02
C ARG A 168 8.67 14.16 7.19
N ILE A 169 8.33 13.26 8.11
CA ILE A 169 9.04 11.97 8.30
C ILE A 169 9.02 11.17 7.01
N ASN A 170 7.86 11.03 6.35
CA ASN A 170 7.74 10.29 5.10
C ASN A 170 8.59 10.88 3.97
N ILE A 171 8.57 12.22 3.83
CA ILE A 171 9.40 12.92 2.83
C ILE A 171 10.89 12.72 3.12
N LEU A 172 11.33 12.92 4.37
CA LEU A 172 12.73 12.78 4.75
C LEU A 172 13.20 11.33 4.67
N ALA A 173 12.37 10.36 5.04
CA ALA A 173 12.67 8.94 4.87
C ALA A 173 12.88 8.58 3.39
N ALA A 174 12.03 9.08 2.48
CA ALA A 174 12.19 8.87 1.05
C ALA A 174 13.43 9.58 0.49
N PHE A 175 13.69 10.80 0.93
CA PHE A 175 14.88 11.56 0.57
C PHE A 175 16.16 10.84 1.02
N PHE A 176 16.28 10.50 2.30
CA PHE A 176 17.47 9.81 2.82
C PHE A 176 17.63 8.42 2.23
N SER A 177 16.53 7.68 2.03
CA SER A 177 16.58 6.39 1.34
C SER A 177 17.17 6.54 -0.06
N THR A 178 16.80 7.58 -0.81
CA THR A 178 17.34 7.86 -2.15
C THR A 178 18.78 8.34 -2.09
N ALA A 179 19.06 9.34 -1.23
CA ALA A 179 20.38 9.96 -1.09
C ALA A 179 21.46 9.01 -0.58
N ILE A 180 21.08 8.01 0.22
CA ILE A 180 22.01 7.00 0.75
C ILE A 180 22.16 5.83 -0.22
N SER A 181 21.05 5.35 -0.80
CA SER A 181 21.07 4.15 -1.64
C SER A 181 21.85 4.37 -2.93
N ILE A 182 21.70 5.54 -3.57
CA ILE A 182 22.37 5.80 -4.86
C ILE A 182 23.89 5.77 -4.73
N PRO A 183 24.55 6.52 -3.81
CA PRO A 183 26.00 6.46 -3.65
C PRO A 183 26.50 5.08 -3.22
N LEU A 184 25.83 4.41 -2.28
CA LEU A 184 26.26 3.09 -1.82
C LEU A 184 26.24 2.06 -2.94
N ILE A 185 25.22 2.09 -3.78
CA ILE A 185 25.11 1.17 -4.91
C ILE A 185 26.07 1.58 -6.04
N TYR A 186 26.26 2.87 -6.28
CA TYR A 186 27.24 3.34 -7.25
C TYR A 186 28.66 2.89 -6.90
N LEU A 187 29.05 2.95 -5.61
CA LEU A 187 30.39 2.60 -5.16
C LEU A 187 30.60 1.08 -4.99
N PHE A 188 29.59 0.35 -4.53
CA PHE A 188 29.73 -1.05 -4.12
C PHE A 188 28.93 -2.03 -4.99
N GLY A 189 28.19 -1.54 -5.99
CA GLY A 189 27.36 -2.39 -6.86
C GLY A 189 26.33 -3.20 -6.05
N THR A 190 26.20 -4.48 -6.37
CA THR A 190 25.26 -5.40 -5.69
C THR A 190 25.54 -5.58 -4.20
N SER A 191 26.82 -5.49 -3.77
CA SER A 191 27.20 -5.56 -2.35
C SER A 191 26.68 -4.35 -1.55
N GLY A 192 26.41 -3.22 -2.20
CA GLY A 192 25.80 -2.02 -1.61
C GLY A 192 24.31 -2.15 -1.31
N ILE A 193 23.60 -3.17 -1.83
CA ILE A 193 22.16 -3.31 -1.70
C ILE A 193 21.74 -3.40 -0.22
N VAL A 194 22.24 -4.39 0.50
CA VAL A 194 21.85 -4.61 1.91
C VAL A 194 22.32 -3.47 2.81
N PRO A 195 23.58 -2.98 2.73
CA PRO A 195 23.99 -1.77 3.44
C PRO A 195 23.08 -0.57 3.19
N SER A 196 22.59 -0.37 1.95
CA SER A 196 21.68 0.73 1.64
C SER A 196 20.32 0.58 2.30
N LEU A 197 19.77 -0.64 2.38
CA LEU A 197 18.51 -0.94 3.07
C LEU A 197 18.63 -0.69 4.58
N VAL A 198 19.74 -1.13 5.18
CA VAL A 198 20.02 -0.93 6.61
C VAL A 198 20.22 0.55 6.93
N ALA A 199 21.02 1.26 6.13
CA ALA A 199 21.28 2.67 6.35
C ALA A 199 20.01 3.54 6.13
N ALA A 200 19.16 3.19 5.16
CA ALA A 200 17.86 3.84 4.97
C ALA A 200 16.93 3.63 6.19
N ALA A 201 16.90 2.42 6.75
CA ALA A 201 16.13 2.13 7.96
C ALA A 201 16.67 2.91 9.18
N ALA A 202 18.00 3.01 9.33
CA ALA A 202 18.64 3.80 10.38
C ALA A 202 18.33 5.29 10.24
N ALA A 203 18.37 5.84 9.02
CA ALA A 203 18.01 7.22 8.74
C ALA A 203 16.53 7.52 9.04
N THR A 204 15.64 6.58 8.70
CA THR A 204 14.23 6.66 9.05
C THR A 204 14.04 6.69 10.58
N LEU A 205 14.73 5.82 11.32
CA LEU A 205 14.70 5.82 12.78
C LEU A 205 15.20 7.15 13.35
N ALA A 206 16.32 7.67 12.84
CA ALA A 206 16.87 8.96 13.28
C ALA A 206 15.87 10.10 13.04
N THR A 207 15.19 10.11 11.88
CA THR A 207 14.15 11.07 11.54
C THR A 207 12.95 10.98 12.50
N CYS A 208 12.45 9.76 12.75
CA CYS A 208 11.36 9.53 13.70
C CYS A 208 11.75 9.98 15.11
N TRP A 209 12.97 9.67 15.54
CA TRP A 209 13.48 10.09 16.85
C TRP A 209 13.57 11.60 16.99
N TRP A 210 13.99 12.31 15.92
CA TRP A 210 14.06 13.77 15.90
C TRP A 210 12.68 14.40 16.12
N TYR A 211 11.66 13.99 15.37
CA TYR A 211 10.30 14.53 15.50
C TYR A 211 9.61 14.10 16.81
N ARG A 212 9.83 12.86 17.25
CA ARG A 212 9.29 12.38 18.53
C ARG A 212 9.78 13.21 19.71
N ARG A 213 11.02 13.72 19.69
CA ARG A 213 11.58 14.57 20.77
C ARG A 213 10.80 15.88 20.97
N GLN A 214 10.07 16.31 19.98
CA GLN A 214 9.26 17.54 20.05
C GLN A 214 7.94 17.32 20.79
N ILE A 215 7.53 16.06 21.04
CA ILE A 215 6.34 15.73 21.81
C ILE A 215 6.73 15.61 23.28
N PRO A 216 6.22 16.49 24.17
CA PRO A 216 6.57 16.49 25.59
C PRO A 216 5.92 15.29 26.30
N THR A 217 6.58 14.14 26.26
CA THR A 217 6.23 12.98 27.05
C THR A 217 7.34 12.80 28.09
N GLY A 218 7.10 13.24 29.32
CA GLY A 218 8.07 13.07 30.40
C GLY A 218 8.33 11.58 30.67
N PRO A 219 9.59 11.19 31.00
CA PRO A 219 9.88 9.82 31.39
C PRO A 219 9.16 9.53 32.73
N ARG A 220 8.23 8.57 32.72
CA ARG A 220 7.62 8.10 33.96
C ARG A 220 8.12 6.70 34.27
N PRO A 221 8.55 6.43 35.52
CA PRO A 221 8.89 5.09 35.92
C PRO A 221 7.63 4.23 35.89
N VAL A 222 7.59 3.25 34.99
CA VAL A 222 6.51 2.26 34.90
C VAL A 222 7.03 0.96 35.53
N SER A 223 6.27 0.42 36.48
CA SER A 223 6.58 -0.87 37.11
C SER A 223 6.62 -1.98 36.04
N THR A 224 7.57 -2.91 36.17
CA THR A 224 7.73 -4.04 35.23
C THR A 224 6.45 -4.86 35.05
N ARG A 225 5.66 -5.04 36.14
CA ARG A 225 4.37 -5.72 36.08
C ARG A 225 3.36 -4.99 35.17
N LYS A 226 3.24 -3.68 35.29
CA LYS A 226 2.35 -2.87 34.44
C LYS A 226 2.82 -2.87 32.99
N ILE A 227 4.14 -2.88 32.74
CA ILE A 227 4.70 -3.00 31.38
C ILE A 227 4.26 -4.32 30.77
N SER A 228 4.35 -5.43 31.51
CA SER A 228 3.94 -6.75 31.01
C SER A 228 2.44 -6.80 30.69
N GLU A 229 1.59 -6.26 31.56
CA GLU A 229 0.13 -6.22 31.38
C GLU A 229 -0.26 -5.38 30.14
N GLU A 230 0.29 -4.18 30.00
CA GLU A 230 0.02 -3.31 28.83
C GLU A 230 0.62 -3.90 27.54
N THR A 231 1.80 -4.51 27.60
CA THR A 231 2.40 -5.22 26.46
C THR A 231 1.50 -6.36 25.99
N ALA A 232 0.95 -7.17 26.90
CA ALA A 232 0.04 -8.25 26.54
C ALA A 232 -1.21 -7.75 25.81
N VAL A 233 -1.76 -6.60 26.22
CA VAL A 233 -2.89 -5.96 25.54
C VAL A 233 -2.50 -5.48 24.13
N LEU A 234 -1.33 -4.84 24.00
CA LEU A 234 -0.79 -4.39 22.70
C LEU A 234 -0.60 -5.56 21.73
N LEU A 235 0.02 -6.65 22.20
CA LEU A 235 0.29 -7.83 21.38
C LEU A 235 -0.99 -8.57 21.00
N LYS A 236 -1.95 -8.73 21.91
CA LYS A 236 -3.24 -9.40 21.62
C LYS A 236 -4.00 -8.69 20.48
N LEU A 237 -4.00 -7.37 20.48
CA LEU A 237 -4.60 -6.57 19.40
C LEU A 237 -3.74 -6.62 18.13
N GLY A 238 -2.42 -6.52 18.28
CA GLY A 238 -1.48 -6.48 17.17
C GLY A 238 -1.47 -7.76 16.33
N VAL A 239 -1.52 -8.93 16.95
CA VAL A 239 -1.54 -10.24 16.25
C VAL A 239 -2.73 -10.34 15.28
N VAL A 240 -3.87 -9.77 15.63
CA VAL A 240 -5.05 -9.76 14.73
C VAL A 240 -4.78 -8.94 13.49
N PHE A 241 -4.13 -7.77 13.61
CA PHE A 241 -3.75 -6.95 12.46
C PHE A 241 -2.63 -7.59 11.63
N MET A 242 -1.70 -8.29 12.30
CA MET A 242 -0.59 -8.98 11.64
C MET A 242 -1.08 -10.10 10.71
N ALA A 243 -2.08 -10.88 11.11
CA ALA A 243 -2.48 -12.09 10.38
C ALA A 243 -2.86 -11.82 8.91
N SER A 244 -3.65 -10.77 8.65
CA SER A 244 -4.05 -10.40 7.29
C SER A 244 -2.87 -9.85 6.47
N GLY A 245 -2.04 -8.99 7.09
CA GLY A 245 -0.84 -8.45 6.43
C GLY A 245 0.17 -9.55 6.07
N PHE A 246 0.33 -10.54 6.93
CA PHE A 246 1.25 -11.66 6.72
C PHE A 246 0.86 -12.53 5.51
N LEU A 247 -0.43 -12.78 5.29
CA LEU A 247 -0.91 -13.52 4.10
C LEU A 247 -0.53 -12.78 2.80
N THR A 248 -0.73 -11.45 2.78
CA THR A 248 -0.39 -10.63 1.61
C THR A 248 1.12 -10.61 1.34
N LEU A 249 1.94 -10.42 2.38
CA LEU A 249 3.40 -10.41 2.26
C LEU A 249 3.95 -11.80 1.88
N GLY A 250 3.38 -12.86 2.47
CA GLY A 250 3.72 -14.24 2.16
C GLY A 250 3.41 -14.60 0.70
N ALA A 251 2.25 -14.20 0.19
CA ALA A 251 1.90 -14.37 -1.22
C ALA A 251 2.87 -13.64 -2.14
N ALA A 252 3.18 -12.38 -1.83
CA ALA A 252 4.11 -11.57 -2.63
C ALA A 252 5.52 -12.18 -2.66
N TYR A 253 5.99 -12.72 -1.54
CA TYR A 253 7.27 -13.42 -1.46
C TYR A 253 7.24 -14.75 -2.23
N ALA A 254 6.18 -15.56 -2.05
CA ALA A 254 6.03 -16.84 -2.74
C ALA A 254 6.04 -16.66 -4.26
N ILE A 255 5.35 -15.65 -4.78
CA ILE A 255 5.33 -15.38 -6.23
C ILE A 255 6.71 -14.97 -6.73
N ARG A 256 7.43 -14.10 -6.01
CA ARG A 256 8.82 -13.73 -6.36
C ARG A 256 9.73 -14.96 -6.38
N LEU A 257 9.55 -15.86 -5.42
CA LEU A 257 10.31 -17.09 -5.33
C LEU A 257 9.99 -18.05 -6.49
N ILE A 258 8.71 -18.16 -6.89
CA ILE A 258 8.28 -18.95 -8.06
C ILE A 258 8.97 -18.42 -9.33
N VAL A 259 8.90 -17.10 -9.56
CA VAL A 259 9.55 -16.46 -10.72
C VAL A 259 11.08 -16.62 -10.67
N LEU A 260 11.70 -16.42 -9.50
CA LEU A 260 13.13 -16.62 -9.30
C LEU A 260 13.57 -18.05 -9.65
N ARG A 261 12.83 -19.06 -9.20
CA ARG A 261 13.18 -20.46 -9.44
C ARG A 261 12.93 -20.91 -10.88
N ALA A 262 11.97 -20.29 -11.55
CA ALA A 262 11.65 -20.62 -12.94
C ALA A 262 12.62 -19.97 -13.95
N GLU A 263 12.97 -18.68 -13.75
CA GLU A 263 13.70 -17.89 -14.76
C GLU A 263 14.89 -17.10 -14.18
N GLY A 264 15.18 -17.25 -12.89
CA GLY A 264 16.32 -16.62 -12.26
C GLY A 264 16.07 -15.20 -11.73
N ILE A 265 17.14 -14.60 -11.19
CA ILE A 265 17.09 -13.32 -10.45
C ILE A 265 16.66 -12.15 -11.36
N ALA A 266 17.10 -12.15 -12.63
CA ALA A 266 16.72 -11.09 -13.56
C ALA A 266 15.22 -11.03 -13.81
N ALA A 267 14.57 -12.18 -13.98
CA ALA A 267 13.11 -12.26 -14.14
C ALA A 267 12.36 -11.80 -12.89
N ALA A 268 12.87 -12.13 -11.69
CA ALA A 268 12.32 -11.58 -10.44
C ALA A 268 12.43 -10.03 -10.38
N GLY A 269 13.47 -9.46 -10.99
CA GLY A 269 13.62 -8.01 -11.14
C GLY A 269 12.63 -7.40 -12.13
N LEU A 270 12.37 -8.06 -13.25
CA LEU A 270 11.33 -7.66 -14.20
C LEU A 270 9.94 -7.66 -13.53
N TYR A 271 9.65 -8.72 -12.78
CA TYR A 271 8.42 -8.82 -11.99
C TYR A 271 8.33 -7.69 -10.95
N GLN A 272 9.42 -7.41 -10.21
CA GLN A 272 9.45 -6.35 -9.22
C GLN A 272 9.18 -4.98 -9.87
N ALA A 273 9.76 -4.69 -11.01
CA ALA A 273 9.56 -3.45 -11.75
C ALA A 273 8.09 -3.29 -12.20
N ALA A 274 7.53 -4.31 -12.84
CA ALA A 274 6.15 -4.29 -13.29
C ALA A 274 5.15 -4.18 -12.13
N TRP A 275 5.40 -4.91 -11.03
CA TRP A 275 4.58 -4.84 -9.82
C TRP A 275 4.57 -3.44 -9.20
N THR A 276 5.74 -2.81 -9.10
CA THR A 276 5.88 -1.46 -8.55
C THR A 276 5.12 -0.44 -9.39
N LEU A 277 5.24 -0.51 -10.72
CA LEU A 277 4.55 0.41 -11.62
C LEU A 277 3.03 0.21 -11.64
N GLY A 278 2.57 -1.05 -11.72
CA GLY A 278 1.14 -1.37 -11.69
C GLY A 278 0.48 -1.00 -10.35
N GLY A 279 1.25 -1.04 -9.25
CA GLY A 279 0.77 -0.71 -7.91
C GLY A 279 0.55 0.78 -7.65
N PHE A 280 1.15 1.70 -8.41
CA PHE A 280 1.03 3.13 -8.13
C PHE A 280 -0.41 3.64 -8.09
N TYR A 281 -1.22 3.31 -9.10
CA TYR A 281 -2.63 3.74 -9.14
C TYR A 281 -3.46 3.10 -8.05
N ALA A 282 -3.26 1.79 -7.82
CA ALA A 282 -3.95 1.08 -6.77
C ALA A 282 -3.64 1.67 -5.40
N SER A 283 -2.38 1.95 -5.09
CA SER A 283 -1.95 2.50 -3.80
C SER A 283 -2.67 3.80 -3.46
N PHE A 284 -2.79 4.70 -4.43
CA PHE A 284 -3.47 5.98 -4.23
C PHE A 284 -4.96 5.80 -3.90
N VAL A 285 -5.67 5.01 -4.70
CA VAL A 285 -7.10 4.74 -4.49
C VAL A 285 -7.34 3.99 -3.19
N LEU A 286 -6.51 2.97 -2.91
CA LEU A 286 -6.65 2.10 -1.75
C LEU A 286 -6.33 2.82 -0.44
N GLN A 287 -5.38 3.75 -0.45
CA GLN A 287 -5.07 4.58 0.72
C GLN A 287 -6.25 5.50 1.07
N ALA A 288 -6.89 6.11 0.08
CA ALA A 288 -8.09 6.92 0.29
C ALA A 288 -9.24 6.08 0.87
N MET A 289 -9.42 4.84 0.39
CA MET A 289 -10.43 3.92 0.93
C MET A 289 -10.18 3.54 2.40
N GLY A 290 -8.95 3.27 2.78
CA GLY A 290 -8.62 2.87 4.16
C GLY A 290 -8.80 4.01 5.17
N THR A 291 -8.56 5.25 4.77
CA THR A 291 -8.56 6.40 5.67
C THR A 291 -9.95 7.05 5.86
N ASP A 292 -10.75 7.14 4.81
CA ASP A 292 -12.06 7.81 4.84
C ASP A 292 -13.23 6.84 4.67
N PHE A 293 -13.19 5.99 3.67
CA PHE A 293 -14.32 5.14 3.30
C PHE A 293 -14.63 4.07 4.36
N TYR A 294 -13.62 3.34 4.86
CA TYR A 294 -13.85 2.26 5.82
C TYR A 294 -14.48 2.71 7.14
N PRO A 295 -14.06 3.80 7.80
CA PRO A 295 -14.74 4.32 8.99
C PRO A 295 -16.21 4.71 8.74
N ARG A 296 -16.48 5.35 7.59
CA ARG A 296 -17.85 5.72 7.20
C ARG A 296 -18.72 4.49 6.97
N LEU A 297 -18.19 3.48 6.28
CA LEU A 297 -18.91 2.24 6.04
C LEU A 297 -19.20 1.48 7.33
N THR A 298 -18.24 1.46 8.26
CA THR A 298 -18.40 0.79 9.55
C THR A 298 -19.48 1.46 10.42
N ALA A 299 -19.63 2.80 10.31
CA ALA A 299 -20.66 3.54 11.05
C ALA A 299 -22.10 3.17 10.64
N VAL A 300 -22.27 2.63 9.43
CA VAL A 300 -23.58 2.21 8.89
C VAL A 300 -23.63 0.69 8.65
N GLY A 301 -22.78 -0.08 9.32
CA GLY A 301 -22.59 -1.52 9.09
C GLY A 301 -23.88 -2.35 9.24
N ASP A 302 -24.83 -1.90 10.05
CA ASP A 302 -26.13 -2.56 10.30
C ASP A 302 -27.19 -2.19 9.24
N ASP A 303 -27.01 -1.11 8.47
CA ASP A 303 -27.89 -0.70 7.39
C ASP A 303 -27.38 -1.20 6.02
N ASP A 304 -28.00 -2.28 5.54
CA ASP A 304 -27.63 -2.90 4.27
C ASP A 304 -27.79 -1.96 3.07
N ALA A 305 -28.84 -1.15 3.05
CA ALA A 305 -29.13 -0.24 1.94
C ALA A 305 -28.06 0.85 1.85
N GLU A 306 -27.72 1.45 2.99
CA GLU A 306 -26.71 2.50 3.07
C GLU A 306 -25.29 1.96 2.83
N CYS A 307 -24.94 0.77 3.39
CA CYS A 307 -23.71 0.07 3.07
C CYS A 307 -23.55 -0.15 1.55
N ASN A 308 -24.59 -0.69 0.91
CA ASN A 308 -24.58 -0.99 -0.51
C ASN A 308 -24.47 0.29 -1.36
N ARG A 309 -25.12 1.38 -0.93
CA ARG A 309 -25.03 2.70 -1.58
C ARG A 309 -23.60 3.24 -1.52
N LEU A 310 -23.00 3.28 -0.32
CA LEU A 310 -21.63 3.78 -0.13
C LEU A 310 -20.59 2.99 -0.92
N VAL A 311 -20.73 1.65 -0.96
CA VAL A 311 -19.81 0.79 -1.75
C VAL A 311 -19.95 1.07 -3.25
N ASN A 312 -21.18 1.26 -3.75
CA ASN A 312 -21.38 1.63 -5.15
C ASN A 312 -20.78 3.00 -5.47
N GLU A 313 -20.93 3.99 -4.62
CA GLU A 313 -20.34 5.33 -4.79
C GLU A 313 -18.81 5.27 -4.80
N GLN A 314 -18.24 4.52 -3.85
CA GLN A 314 -16.79 4.36 -3.77
C GLN A 314 -16.23 3.65 -5.01
N ALA A 315 -16.87 2.59 -5.47
CA ALA A 315 -16.45 1.85 -6.67
C ALA A 315 -16.54 2.75 -7.93
N GLN A 316 -17.60 3.57 -8.03
CA GLN A 316 -17.76 4.53 -9.13
C GLN A 316 -16.61 5.53 -9.18
N ILE A 317 -16.31 6.20 -8.06
CA ILE A 317 -15.23 7.17 -7.95
C ILE A 317 -13.89 6.52 -8.25
N SER A 318 -13.64 5.33 -7.70
CA SER A 318 -12.38 4.61 -7.88
C SER A 318 -12.15 4.23 -9.34
N MET A 319 -13.19 3.77 -10.05
CA MET A 319 -13.10 3.42 -11.46
C MET A 319 -12.89 4.65 -12.35
N LEU A 320 -13.57 5.76 -12.06
CA LEU A 320 -13.41 7.02 -12.77
C LEU A 320 -12.01 7.64 -12.59
N LEU A 321 -11.41 7.51 -11.41
CA LEU A 321 -10.08 8.05 -11.14
C LEU A 321 -8.96 7.17 -11.71
N ALA A 322 -9.04 5.87 -11.50
CA ALA A 322 -7.95 4.96 -11.85
C ALA A 322 -8.08 4.36 -13.26
N GLY A 323 -9.30 4.22 -13.78
CA GLY A 323 -9.56 3.57 -15.06
C GLY A 323 -8.77 4.17 -16.23
N PRO A 324 -8.88 5.48 -16.50
CA PRO A 324 -8.12 6.12 -17.58
C PRO A 324 -6.60 5.99 -17.39
N GLY A 325 -6.12 6.13 -16.15
CA GLY A 325 -4.69 5.98 -15.82
C GLY A 325 -4.16 4.57 -16.08
N LEU A 326 -4.94 3.54 -15.79
CA LEU A 326 -4.58 2.15 -16.09
C LEU A 326 -4.59 1.88 -17.60
N ILE A 327 -5.57 2.40 -18.36
CA ILE A 327 -5.61 2.30 -19.83
C ILE A 327 -4.40 3.04 -20.43
N ALA A 328 -4.07 4.22 -19.92
CA ALA A 328 -2.88 4.97 -20.34
C ALA A 328 -1.58 4.18 -20.09
N THR A 329 -1.45 3.58 -18.90
CA THR A 329 -0.28 2.77 -18.55
C THR A 329 -0.19 1.51 -19.42
N LEU A 330 -1.30 0.85 -19.68
CA LEU A 330 -1.39 -0.32 -20.55
C LEU A 330 -0.95 0.03 -21.98
N THR A 331 -1.39 1.17 -22.50
CA THR A 331 -1.00 1.71 -23.81
C THR A 331 0.47 2.09 -23.85
N ALA A 332 0.89 2.90 -22.90
CA ALA A 332 2.23 3.49 -22.85
C ALA A 332 3.24 2.59 -22.09
N ALA A 333 2.92 1.34 -21.80
CA ALA A 333 3.79 0.43 -21.02
C ALA A 333 5.25 0.41 -21.53
N PRO A 334 5.55 0.33 -22.86
CA PRO A 334 6.94 0.40 -23.35
C PRO A 334 7.62 1.73 -23.00
N LEU A 335 6.90 2.84 -23.13
CA LEU A 335 7.42 4.18 -22.80
C LEU A 335 7.63 4.33 -21.29
N VAL A 336 6.68 3.86 -20.47
CA VAL A 336 6.75 3.91 -19.01
C VAL A 336 7.96 3.11 -18.49
N ILE A 337 8.16 1.90 -19.01
CA ILE A 337 9.32 1.07 -18.67
C ILE A 337 10.61 1.76 -19.08
N ARG A 338 10.71 2.27 -20.32
CA ARG A 338 11.91 2.95 -20.81
C ARG A 338 12.23 4.23 -20.02
N LEU A 339 11.20 4.99 -19.64
CA LEU A 339 11.35 6.24 -18.90
C LEU A 339 11.77 6.01 -17.45
N LEU A 340 11.10 5.08 -16.76
CA LEU A 340 11.24 4.88 -15.32
C LEU A 340 12.27 3.81 -14.93
N TYR A 341 12.68 2.97 -15.88
CA TYR A 341 13.73 1.95 -15.72
C TYR A 341 14.80 2.09 -16.80
N SER A 342 15.33 0.99 -17.31
CA SER A 342 16.31 0.95 -18.41
C SER A 342 15.80 0.07 -19.56
N PRO A 343 16.42 0.13 -20.76
CA PRO A 343 16.03 -0.73 -21.87
C PRO A 343 16.06 -2.22 -21.58
N GLU A 344 16.90 -2.67 -20.66
CA GLU A 344 17.00 -4.07 -20.23
C GLU A 344 15.71 -4.59 -19.56
N PHE A 345 14.85 -3.68 -19.10
CA PHE A 345 13.55 -4.02 -18.51
C PHE A 345 12.42 -4.15 -19.54
N TYR A 346 12.72 -4.08 -20.83
CA TYR A 346 11.67 -4.13 -21.86
C TYR A 346 10.83 -5.41 -21.79
N ALA A 347 11.41 -6.54 -21.38
CA ALA A 347 10.68 -7.78 -21.17
C ALA A 347 9.60 -7.69 -20.05
N ALA A 348 9.65 -6.68 -19.19
CA ALA A 348 8.61 -6.43 -18.19
C ALA A 348 7.34 -5.76 -18.76
N VAL A 349 7.33 -5.36 -20.02
CA VAL A 349 6.20 -4.63 -20.64
C VAL A 349 4.91 -5.45 -20.62
N ASP A 350 4.97 -6.70 -21.08
CA ASP A 350 3.78 -7.56 -21.13
C ASP A 350 3.33 -7.98 -19.74
N LEU A 351 4.28 -8.20 -18.84
CA LEU A 351 4.00 -8.44 -17.42
C LEU A 351 3.25 -7.25 -16.80
N LEU A 352 3.69 -6.00 -17.07
CA LEU A 352 3.02 -4.78 -16.61
C LEU A 352 1.60 -4.68 -17.18
N ARG A 353 1.41 -5.02 -18.46
CA ARG A 353 0.08 -5.03 -19.08
C ARG A 353 -0.90 -5.97 -18.39
N TRP A 354 -0.49 -7.20 -18.09
CA TRP A 354 -1.30 -8.15 -17.33
C TRP A 354 -1.62 -7.64 -15.91
N ILE A 355 -0.64 -7.05 -15.24
CA ILE A 355 -0.84 -6.45 -13.92
C ILE A 355 -1.84 -5.30 -14.00
N CYS A 356 -1.79 -4.44 -15.02
CA CYS A 356 -2.77 -3.35 -15.21
C CYS A 356 -4.19 -3.86 -15.39
N LEU A 357 -4.41 -4.96 -16.15
CA LEU A 357 -5.73 -5.60 -16.23
C LEU A 357 -6.20 -6.13 -14.87
N GLY A 358 -5.32 -6.80 -14.12
CA GLY A 358 -5.63 -7.27 -12.77
C GLY A 358 -5.95 -6.11 -11.81
N MET A 359 -5.23 -4.99 -11.91
CA MET A 359 -5.48 -3.80 -11.09
C MET A 359 -6.83 -3.16 -11.41
N MET A 360 -7.27 -3.16 -12.67
CA MET A 360 -8.61 -2.69 -13.05
C MET A 360 -9.69 -3.48 -12.32
N LEU A 361 -9.59 -4.81 -12.30
CA LEU A 361 -10.52 -5.67 -11.57
C LEU A 361 -10.41 -5.50 -10.05
N ARG A 362 -9.19 -5.34 -9.54
CA ARG A 362 -8.93 -5.11 -8.11
C ARG A 362 -9.65 -3.88 -7.59
N ILE A 363 -9.57 -2.77 -8.30
CA ILE A 363 -10.19 -1.49 -7.91
C ILE A 363 -11.70 -1.62 -7.83
N VAL A 364 -12.31 -2.46 -8.68
CA VAL A 364 -13.75 -2.76 -8.65
C VAL A 364 -14.11 -3.70 -7.49
N ALA A 365 -13.30 -4.74 -7.26
CA ALA A 365 -13.59 -5.76 -6.26
C ALA A 365 -13.38 -5.29 -4.81
N TRP A 366 -12.42 -4.42 -4.57
CA TRP A 366 -11.98 -4.05 -3.23
C TRP A 366 -13.03 -3.34 -2.37
N PRO A 367 -13.82 -2.36 -2.87
CA PRO A 367 -14.87 -1.75 -2.08
C PRO A 367 -15.88 -2.76 -1.52
N MET A 368 -16.17 -3.84 -2.27
CA MET A 368 -17.05 -4.92 -1.80
C MET A 368 -16.48 -5.65 -0.58
N GLY A 369 -15.17 -5.88 -0.54
CA GLY A 369 -14.50 -6.55 0.58
C GLY A 369 -14.69 -5.82 1.91
N PHE A 370 -14.82 -4.51 1.88
CA PHE A 370 -15.06 -3.71 3.08
C PHE A 370 -16.46 -3.93 3.70
N ILE A 371 -17.47 -4.41 2.94
CA ILE A 371 -18.76 -4.82 3.50
C ILE A 371 -18.57 -5.94 4.52
N VAL A 372 -17.75 -6.94 4.18
CA VAL A 372 -17.48 -8.09 5.07
C VAL A 372 -16.83 -7.63 6.39
N LEU A 373 -15.92 -6.65 6.28
CA LEU A 373 -15.26 -6.04 7.45
C LEU A 373 -16.22 -5.18 8.27
N ALA A 374 -17.03 -4.32 7.63
CA ALA A 374 -17.97 -3.43 8.30
C ALA A 374 -19.04 -4.21 9.06
N LYS A 375 -19.50 -5.33 8.51
CA LYS A 375 -20.45 -6.23 9.16
C LYS A 375 -19.82 -7.13 10.25
N GLY A 376 -18.51 -7.03 10.48
CA GLY A 376 -17.82 -7.77 11.53
C GLY A 376 -17.72 -9.28 11.28
N VAL A 377 -17.94 -9.77 10.06
CA VAL A 377 -17.90 -11.21 9.73
C VAL A 377 -16.44 -11.68 9.56
N LYS A 378 -15.70 -11.66 10.67
CA LYS A 378 -14.25 -11.89 10.71
C LYS A 378 -13.83 -13.23 10.12
N LYS A 379 -14.61 -14.30 10.33
CA LYS A 379 -14.32 -15.63 9.79
C LYS A 379 -14.39 -15.65 8.26
N ALA A 380 -15.44 -15.06 7.69
CA ALA A 380 -15.58 -14.99 6.23
C ALA A 380 -14.45 -14.17 5.61
N PHE A 381 -14.10 -13.02 6.19
CA PHE A 381 -12.98 -12.20 5.75
C PHE A 381 -11.67 -13.00 5.74
N PHE A 382 -11.32 -13.64 6.88
CA PHE A 382 -10.08 -14.41 7.00
C PHE A 382 -10.00 -15.54 5.96
N TRP A 383 -11.04 -16.34 5.82
CA TRP A 383 -11.04 -17.45 4.86
C TRP A 383 -11.05 -16.98 3.41
N THR A 384 -11.65 -15.84 3.11
CA THR A 384 -11.58 -15.21 1.79
C THR A 384 -10.15 -14.80 1.43
N GLU A 385 -9.41 -14.20 2.39
CA GLU A 385 -8.00 -13.84 2.21
C GLU A 385 -7.10 -15.07 2.05
N VAL A 386 -7.32 -16.12 2.83
CA VAL A 386 -6.60 -17.39 2.68
C VAL A 386 -6.86 -18.00 1.30
N ALA A 387 -8.12 -18.08 0.89
CA ALA A 387 -8.48 -18.64 -0.41
C ALA A 387 -7.89 -17.80 -1.56
N ALA A 388 -7.93 -16.46 -1.47
CA ALA A 388 -7.30 -15.57 -2.45
C ALA A 388 -5.79 -15.78 -2.53
N THR A 389 -5.12 -15.95 -1.39
CA THR A 389 -3.69 -16.27 -1.34
C THR A 389 -3.37 -17.59 -2.02
N LEU A 390 -4.12 -18.65 -1.70
CA LEU A 390 -3.92 -19.98 -2.30
C LEU A 390 -4.17 -19.98 -3.81
N VAL A 391 -5.24 -19.32 -4.26
CA VAL A 391 -5.55 -19.18 -5.69
C VAL A 391 -4.46 -18.37 -6.40
N HIS A 392 -3.99 -17.26 -5.82
CA HIS A 392 -2.94 -16.45 -6.44
C HIS A 392 -1.62 -17.21 -6.59
N VAL A 393 -1.18 -17.84 -5.50
CA VAL A 393 0.08 -18.63 -5.52
C VAL A 393 -0.05 -19.85 -6.42
N GLY A 394 -1.20 -20.55 -6.40
CA GLY A 394 -1.46 -21.69 -7.27
C GLY A 394 -1.50 -21.31 -8.75
N LEU A 395 -2.20 -20.23 -9.10
CA LEU A 395 -2.19 -19.70 -10.48
C LEU A 395 -0.79 -19.25 -10.90
N ALA A 396 -0.05 -18.58 -10.02
CA ALA A 396 1.32 -18.18 -10.32
C ALA A 396 2.23 -19.39 -10.56
N TRP A 397 2.12 -20.43 -9.74
CA TRP A 397 2.87 -21.67 -9.93
C TRP A 397 2.63 -22.30 -11.30
N VAL A 398 1.36 -22.44 -11.71
CA VAL A 398 0.99 -23.05 -12.98
C VAL A 398 1.36 -22.17 -14.17
N LEU A 399 1.00 -20.87 -14.10
CA LEU A 399 1.17 -19.97 -15.25
C LEU A 399 2.62 -19.53 -15.45
N VAL A 400 3.41 -19.39 -14.39
CA VAL A 400 4.86 -19.12 -14.52
C VAL A 400 5.56 -20.34 -15.13
N GLY A 401 5.18 -21.57 -14.76
CA GLY A 401 5.71 -22.76 -15.38
C GLY A 401 5.42 -22.89 -16.88
N SER A 402 4.31 -22.31 -17.35
CA SER A 402 3.89 -22.37 -18.76
C SER A 402 4.28 -21.15 -19.59
N PHE A 403 4.29 -19.95 -19.00
CA PHE A 403 4.44 -18.66 -19.69
C PHE A 403 5.58 -17.80 -19.14
N GLY A 404 6.43 -18.38 -18.29
CA GLY A 404 7.50 -17.64 -17.65
C GLY A 404 7.01 -16.53 -16.73
N SER A 405 7.83 -15.50 -16.53
CA SER A 405 7.53 -14.36 -15.63
C SER A 405 6.24 -13.62 -15.99
N VAL A 406 5.85 -13.60 -17.27
CA VAL A 406 4.56 -13.03 -17.73
C VAL A 406 3.38 -13.74 -17.08
N GLY A 407 3.52 -15.06 -16.84
CA GLY A 407 2.54 -15.87 -16.12
C GLY A 407 2.20 -15.35 -14.73
N ALA A 408 3.13 -14.68 -14.04
CA ALA A 408 2.85 -14.06 -12.73
C ALA A 408 1.87 -12.88 -12.85
N GLY A 409 1.95 -12.09 -13.93
CA GLY A 409 0.97 -11.04 -14.22
C GLY A 409 -0.40 -11.61 -14.59
N ALA A 410 -0.43 -12.65 -15.43
CA ALA A 410 -1.65 -13.37 -15.78
C ALA A 410 -2.32 -14.03 -14.55
N ALA A 411 -1.52 -14.56 -13.62
CA ALA A 411 -1.99 -15.10 -12.34
C ALA A 411 -2.68 -14.04 -11.49
N PHE A 412 -2.12 -12.83 -11.44
CA PHE A 412 -2.71 -11.69 -10.74
C PHE A 412 -4.05 -11.27 -11.37
N PHE A 413 -4.14 -11.23 -12.69
CA PHE A 413 -5.42 -11.00 -13.39
C PHE A 413 -6.42 -12.11 -13.08
N GLY A 414 -6.03 -13.37 -13.19
CA GLY A 414 -6.88 -14.54 -12.90
C GLY A 414 -7.38 -14.55 -11.45
N LEU A 415 -6.51 -14.19 -10.49
CA LEU A 415 -6.92 -13.98 -9.10
C LEU A 415 -8.10 -13.01 -9.00
N TYR A 416 -8.02 -11.83 -9.66
CA TYR A 416 -9.07 -10.82 -9.50
C TYR A 416 -10.33 -11.11 -10.31
N VAL A 417 -10.26 -11.93 -11.35
CA VAL A 417 -11.46 -12.52 -11.97
C VAL A 417 -12.17 -13.42 -10.94
N TRP A 418 -11.44 -14.36 -10.36
CA TRP A 418 -11.99 -15.30 -9.38
C TRP A 418 -12.44 -14.59 -8.09
N HIS A 419 -11.59 -13.74 -7.53
CA HIS A 419 -11.88 -13.01 -6.29
C HIS A 419 -13.07 -12.05 -6.45
N GLY A 420 -13.17 -11.37 -7.59
CA GLY A 420 -14.31 -10.49 -7.88
C GLY A 420 -15.65 -11.25 -7.89
N LEU A 421 -15.68 -12.44 -8.46
CA LEU A 421 -16.87 -13.32 -8.45
C LEU A 421 -17.17 -13.81 -7.03
N LEU A 422 -16.16 -14.28 -6.30
CA LEU A 422 -16.31 -14.77 -4.94
C LEU A 422 -16.83 -13.69 -4.00
N ILE A 423 -16.18 -12.52 -3.98
CA ILE A 423 -16.56 -11.45 -3.06
C ILE A 423 -17.97 -10.90 -3.39
N TYR A 424 -18.31 -10.83 -4.70
CA TYR A 424 -19.66 -10.46 -5.11
C TYR A 424 -20.70 -11.44 -4.60
N ALA A 425 -20.46 -12.77 -4.70
CA ALA A 425 -21.37 -13.79 -4.16
C ALA A 425 -21.53 -13.65 -2.64
N ILE A 426 -20.43 -13.44 -1.91
CA ILE A 426 -20.45 -13.27 -0.45
C ILE A 426 -21.26 -12.02 -0.06
N VAL A 427 -20.97 -10.85 -0.65
CA VAL A 427 -21.65 -9.61 -0.25
C VAL A 427 -23.11 -9.58 -0.70
N ARG A 428 -23.42 -10.25 -1.80
CA ARG A 428 -24.81 -10.45 -2.22
C ARG A 428 -25.62 -11.25 -1.20
N HIS A 429 -25.00 -12.25 -0.58
CA HIS A 429 -25.62 -13.03 0.49
C HIS A 429 -25.69 -12.25 1.81
N LEU A 430 -24.65 -11.46 2.15
CA LEU A 430 -24.57 -10.75 3.42
C LEU A 430 -25.43 -9.49 3.50
N SER A 431 -25.56 -8.74 2.42
CA SER A 431 -26.24 -7.43 2.38
C SER A 431 -27.20 -7.24 1.22
N GLY A 432 -27.46 -8.29 0.44
CA GLY A 432 -28.25 -8.15 -0.79
C GLY A 432 -27.61 -7.27 -1.86
N PHE A 433 -26.28 -7.07 -1.82
CA PHE A 433 -25.55 -6.17 -2.69
C PHE A 433 -25.85 -6.39 -4.17
N ARG A 434 -26.08 -5.28 -4.87
CA ARG A 434 -26.21 -5.25 -6.33
C ARG A 434 -25.48 -4.03 -6.88
N TRP A 435 -24.83 -4.21 -8.01
CA TRP A 435 -24.21 -3.10 -8.73
C TRP A 435 -25.24 -2.09 -9.20
N SER A 436 -25.01 -0.81 -8.94
CA SER A 436 -25.81 0.30 -9.46
C SER A 436 -25.80 0.33 -11.00
N ALA A 437 -26.81 0.96 -11.61
CA ALA A 437 -26.83 1.17 -13.06
C ALA A 437 -25.61 1.94 -13.56
N ALA A 438 -25.15 2.93 -12.78
CA ALA A 438 -23.93 3.70 -13.08
C ALA A 438 -22.68 2.81 -13.13
N ASN A 439 -22.47 1.97 -12.10
CA ASN A 439 -21.32 1.07 -12.05
C ASN A 439 -21.36 0.01 -13.14
N ARG A 440 -22.53 -0.54 -13.46
CA ARG A 440 -22.69 -1.47 -14.59
C ARG A 440 -22.31 -0.80 -15.92
N LYS A 441 -22.76 0.46 -16.14
CA LYS A 441 -22.37 1.24 -17.32
C LYS A 441 -20.87 1.49 -17.39
N LEU A 442 -20.25 1.87 -16.27
CA LEU A 442 -18.80 2.07 -16.21
C LEU A 442 -18.04 0.77 -16.48
N ALA A 443 -18.46 -0.35 -15.88
CA ALA A 443 -17.84 -1.65 -16.15
C ALA A 443 -17.94 -2.04 -17.62
N LEU A 444 -19.11 -1.81 -18.26
CA LEU A 444 -19.30 -2.06 -19.70
C LEU A 444 -18.49 -1.14 -20.61
N ILE A 445 -18.01 0.01 -20.13
CA ILE A 445 -17.12 0.91 -20.87
C ILE A 445 -15.66 0.54 -20.59
N PHE A 446 -15.25 0.52 -19.34
CA PHE A 446 -13.83 0.40 -18.98
C PHE A 446 -13.24 -0.99 -19.15
N LEU A 447 -14.01 -2.05 -18.86
CA LEU A 447 -13.48 -3.42 -18.99
C LEU A 447 -13.27 -3.82 -20.46
N PRO A 448 -14.25 -3.62 -21.39
CA PRO A 448 -14.01 -3.86 -22.80
C PRO A 448 -12.96 -2.93 -23.39
N ALA A 449 -12.91 -1.66 -23.00
CA ALA A 449 -11.88 -0.71 -23.47
C ALA A 449 -10.48 -1.17 -23.08
N SER A 450 -10.29 -1.62 -21.81
CA SER A 450 -9.01 -2.16 -21.36
C SER A 450 -8.65 -3.45 -22.08
N GLY A 451 -9.62 -4.35 -22.28
CA GLY A 451 -9.45 -5.60 -23.03
C GLY A 451 -9.11 -5.35 -24.50
N LEU A 452 -9.77 -4.38 -25.12
CA LEU A 452 -9.51 -3.98 -26.52
C LEU A 452 -8.08 -3.45 -26.69
N VAL A 453 -7.66 -2.52 -25.82
CA VAL A 453 -6.29 -1.95 -25.85
C VAL A 453 -5.27 -3.06 -25.59
N PHE A 454 -5.53 -3.94 -24.64
CA PHE A 454 -4.66 -5.09 -24.35
C PHE A 454 -4.55 -6.01 -25.58
N ALA A 455 -5.66 -6.42 -26.19
CA ALA A 455 -5.66 -7.30 -27.36
C ALA A 455 -4.99 -6.65 -28.58
N ALA A 456 -5.23 -5.37 -28.79
CA ALA A 456 -4.67 -4.61 -29.90
C ALA A 456 -3.13 -4.65 -29.97
N VAL A 457 -2.47 -4.71 -28.82
CA VAL A 457 -1.00 -4.78 -28.74
C VAL A 457 -0.45 -6.09 -29.31
N PHE A 458 -1.21 -7.17 -29.24
CA PHE A 458 -0.80 -8.49 -29.75
C PHE A 458 -1.24 -8.75 -31.19
N VAL A 459 -2.26 -8.02 -31.66
CA VAL A 459 -2.87 -8.26 -32.99
C VAL A 459 -2.46 -7.19 -34.01
N LEU A 460 -2.29 -5.95 -33.57
CA LEU A 460 -1.97 -4.82 -34.47
C LEU A 460 -0.47 -4.49 -34.46
N PRO A 461 0.04 -3.90 -35.56
CA PRO A 461 1.37 -3.29 -35.55
C PRO A 461 1.51 -2.23 -34.45
N PRO A 462 2.73 -1.93 -33.97
CA PRO A 462 2.95 -1.05 -32.81
C PRO A 462 2.29 0.33 -32.94
N TRP A 463 2.34 0.94 -34.13
CA TRP A 463 1.79 2.27 -34.34
C TRP A 463 0.24 2.32 -34.27
N PRO A 464 -0.52 1.49 -34.99
CA PRO A 464 -1.97 1.44 -34.85
C PRO A 464 -2.43 1.08 -33.42
N ALA A 465 -1.74 0.16 -32.74
CA ALA A 465 -2.04 -0.20 -31.36
C ALA A 465 -1.85 1.01 -30.42
N ALA A 466 -0.76 1.77 -30.58
CA ALA A 466 -0.50 2.96 -29.79
C ALA A 466 -1.54 4.06 -30.03
N VAL A 467 -1.93 4.30 -31.29
CA VAL A 467 -2.99 5.27 -31.65
C VAL A 467 -4.33 4.87 -31.02
N LEU A 468 -4.73 3.61 -31.17
CA LEU A 468 -5.97 3.09 -30.57
C LEU A 468 -5.96 3.27 -29.06
N GLY A 469 -4.85 2.91 -28.39
CA GLY A 469 -4.69 3.07 -26.95
C GLY A 469 -4.74 4.54 -26.50
N LEU A 470 -4.08 5.44 -27.25
CA LEU A 470 -4.11 6.88 -26.97
C LEU A 470 -5.53 7.45 -27.11
N VAL A 471 -6.22 7.13 -28.20
CA VAL A 471 -7.62 7.56 -28.42
C VAL A 471 -8.53 7.03 -27.31
N THR A 472 -8.40 5.74 -26.95
CA THR A 472 -9.16 5.16 -25.86
C THR A 472 -8.88 5.83 -24.51
N THR A 473 -7.60 6.15 -24.25
CA THR A 473 -7.19 6.89 -23.05
C THR A 473 -7.82 8.28 -23.01
N MET A 474 -7.77 9.02 -24.11
CA MET A 474 -8.34 10.37 -24.18
C MET A 474 -9.86 10.36 -24.01
N ILE A 475 -10.55 9.45 -24.69
CA ILE A 475 -12.02 9.31 -24.58
C ILE A 475 -12.40 8.92 -23.16
N SER A 476 -11.75 7.91 -22.59
CA SER A 476 -12.04 7.44 -21.21
C SER A 476 -11.70 8.51 -20.19
N GLY A 477 -10.62 9.26 -20.37
CA GLY A 477 -10.23 10.39 -19.52
C GLY A 477 -11.23 11.54 -19.56
N ALA A 478 -11.63 11.96 -20.76
CA ALA A 478 -12.64 13.01 -20.96
C ALA A 478 -13.99 12.60 -20.36
N TYR A 479 -14.41 11.35 -20.58
CA TYR A 479 -15.62 10.79 -19.99
C TYR A 479 -15.57 10.78 -18.47
N SER A 480 -14.46 10.29 -17.88
CA SER A 480 -14.27 10.28 -16.43
C SER A 480 -14.28 11.68 -15.84
N LEU A 481 -13.56 12.61 -16.46
CA LEU A 481 -13.52 14.00 -15.99
C LEU A 481 -14.91 14.63 -16.00
N ARG A 482 -15.68 14.42 -17.07
CA ARG A 482 -17.05 14.91 -17.16
C ARG A 482 -17.92 14.37 -16.02
N ILE A 483 -17.95 13.05 -15.81
CA ILE A 483 -18.77 12.44 -14.75
C ILE A 483 -18.29 12.89 -13.36
N LEU A 484 -16.97 12.94 -13.10
CA LEU A 484 -16.44 13.44 -11.83
C LEU A 484 -16.87 14.89 -11.56
N MET A 485 -16.87 15.75 -12.57
CA MET A 485 -17.37 17.12 -12.41
C MET A 485 -18.87 17.18 -12.14
N GLU A 486 -19.67 16.25 -12.67
CA GLU A 486 -21.11 16.16 -12.38
C GLU A 486 -21.35 15.69 -10.93
N LEU A 487 -20.51 14.81 -10.40
CA LEU A 487 -20.61 14.26 -9.03
C LEU A 487 -20.15 15.24 -7.94
N VAL A 488 -19.20 16.13 -8.26
CA VAL A 488 -18.64 17.07 -7.27
C VAL A 488 -19.52 18.32 -7.16
N PRO A 489 -19.91 18.75 -5.93
CA PRO A 489 -20.69 19.98 -5.75
C PRO A 489 -19.95 21.20 -6.30
N LEU A 490 -20.67 22.09 -6.97
CA LEU A 490 -20.10 23.32 -7.60
C LEU A 490 -19.29 24.19 -6.62
N ALA A 491 -19.71 24.22 -5.35
CA ALA A 491 -19.06 25.02 -4.32
C ALA A 491 -17.62 24.54 -3.99
N SER A 492 -17.33 23.26 -4.21
CA SER A 492 -16.02 22.65 -3.91
C SER A 492 -15.06 22.63 -5.10
N LEU A 493 -15.52 23.02 -6.31
CA LEU A 493 -14.69 23.06 -7.52
C LEU A 493 -13.79 24.32 -7.54
N PRO A 494 -12.55 24.22 -8.04
CA PRO A 494 -11.72 25.38 -8.35
C PRO A 494 -12.40 26.33 -9.34
N ALA A 495 -12.11 27.63 -9.25
CA ALA A 495 -12.78 28.67 -10.05
C ALA A 495 -12.75 28.41 -11.56
N ALA A 496 -11.63 27.89 -12.08
CA ALA A 496 -11.50 27.53 -13.49
C ALA A 496 -12.46 26.41 -13.92
N MET A 497 -12.65 25.39 -13.08
CA MET A 497 -13.57 24.28 -13.35
C MET A 497 -15.03 24.70 -13.21
N ARG A 498 -15.35 25.62 -12.31
CA ARG A 498 -16.68 26.22 -12.19
C ARG A 498 -17.08 26.99 -13.47
N ALA A 499 -16.15 27.79 -13.99
CA ALA A 499 -16.36 28.55 -15.22
C ALA A 499 -16.52 27.64 -16.46
N TRP A 500 -15.83 26.52 -16.50
CA TRP A 500 -15.99 25.55 -17.59
C TRP A 500 -17.35 24.83 -17.51
N ARG A 501 -17.77 24.38 -16.31
CA ARG A 501 -19.07 23.70 -16.11
C ARG A 501 -20.27 24.60 -16.44
N SER A 502 -20.19 25.90 -16.14
CA SER A 502 -21.23 26.86 -16.49
C SER A 502 -21.33 27.16 -18.02
N ARG A 503 -20.29 26.84 -18.80
CA ARG A 503 -20.30 26.96 -20.27
C ARG A 503 -20.74 25.68 -20.98
N SER A 504 -20.73 24.54 -20.30
CA SER A 504 -21.07 23.22 -20.86
C SER A 504 -22.45 22.71 -20.40
N ALA A 505 -23.14 23.44 -19.54
CA ALA A 505 -24.54 23.26 -19.15
C ALA A 505 -25.45 24.17 -19.99
#